data_e49a74127cd234c7a6c3fdd757ab02ab
#
_entry.id   e49a74127cd234c7a6c3fdd757ab02ab
#
_cell.length_a   1.000
_cell.length_b   1.000
_cell.length_c   1.000
_cell.angle_alpha   90.00
_cell.angle_beta   90.00
_cell.angle_gamma   90.00
#
_symmetry.space_group_name_H-M   'P 1'
#
loop_
_entity.id
_entity.type
_entity.pdbx_description
1 polymer ?
#
loop_
_entity_poly.entity_id
_entity_poly.type
_entity_poly.pdbx_seq_one_letter_code
_entity_poly.pdbx_strand_id
1 'polypeptide(L)'
;VEALVNRTFIVDKRTLIHLDSNKNLFGDTPFGLNEFAIHKRDTSPMIKVHAYLNGEFLNTYWADGLIVSTATGSTGYNMSCNGPILFPESSSFVITPVAPHNLNVRSIVVPDTNIISFEVESRADVFICALDARREIVDKTIQLAVKKEEFSVNLVRLNENSFLSTLRTKLAWGLDKRN
;
A
#
# COMPACT_ATOMS: atom_id res chain seq x y z
N VAL A 1 17.17 16.13 20.41
CA VAL A 1 16.94 16.03 21.85
C VAL A 1 16.25 17.28 22.38
N GLU A 2 16.74 18.46 22.07
CA GLU A 2 16.21 19.77 22.53
C GLU A 2 14.72 19.95 22.19
N ALA A 3 14.31 19.63 20.96
CA ALA A 3 12.92 19.72 20.53
C ALA A 3 11.98 18.79 21.35
N LEU A 4 12.46 17.63 21.79
CA LEU A 4 11.68 16.72 22.63
C LEU A 4 11.55 17.28 24.06
N VAL A 5 12.63 17.80 24.62
CA VAL A 5 12.66 18.42 25.96
C VAL A 5 11.72 19.64 26.00
N ASN A 6 11.81 20.49 24.99
CA ASN A 6 11.02 21.73 24.89
C ASN A 6 9.61 21.50 24.30
N ARG A 7 9.24 20.25 23.96
CA ARG A 7 7.98 19.88 23.33
C ARG A 7 7.67 20.68 22.04
N THR A 8 8.72 21.07 21.27
CA THR A 8 8.60 21.78 20.01
C THR A 8 8.59 20.81 18.82
N PHE A 9 7.66 19.87 18.84
CA PHE A 9 7.46 18.87 17.77
C PHE A 9 5.96 18.75 17.43
N ILE A 10 5.69 18.21 16.27
CA ILE A 10 4.34 17.87 15.82
C ILE A 10 4.15 16.35 15.93
N VAL A 11 3.00 15.91 16.43
CA VAL A 11 2.58 14.50 16.35
C VAL A 11 1.79 14.32 15.08
N ASP A 12 2.35 13.51 14.18
CA ASP A 12 1.80 13.22 12.87
C ASP A 12 1.16 11.81 12.92
N LYS A 13 -0.17 11.75 12.89
CA LYS A 13 -0.91 10.48 12.93
C LYS A 13 -0.90 9.81 11.57
N ARG A 14 -0.52 8.53 11.54
CA ARG A 14 -0.48 7.71 10.33
C ARG A 14 -1.47 6.56 10.40
N THR A 15 -2.30 6.47 9.37
CA THR A 15 -3.19 5.33 9.16
C THR A 15 -2.38 4.08 8.86
N LEU A 16 -2.82 2.95 9.40
CA LEU A 16 -2.31 1.63 9.09
C LEU A 16 -3.33 0.86 8.24
N ILE A 17 -2.83 -0.02 7.39
CA ILE A 17 -3.63 -1.00 6.68
C ILE A 17 -3.68 -2.29 7.51
N HIS A 18 -4.87 -2.88 7.67
CA HIS A 18 -5.10 -4.15 8.34
C HIS A 18 -5.46 -5.22 7.31
N LEU A 19 -4.89 -6.42 7.45
CA LEU A 19 -5.20 -7.59 6.65
C LEU A 19 -6.10 -8.55 7.42
N ASP A 20 -7.32 -8.74 6.95
CA ASP A 20 -8.20 -9.84 7.36
C ASP A 20 -7.98 -11.04 6.43
N SER A 21 -7.86 -12.24 6.99
CA SER A 21 -7.78 -13.49 6.22
C SER A 21 -8.38 -14.66 6.98
N ASN A 22 -8.82 -15.71 6.25
CA ASN A 22 -9.30 -16.96 6.85
C ASN A 22 -8.18 -17.86 7.40
N LYS A 23 -6.93 -17.46 7.22
CA LYS A 23 -5.72 -18.06 7.80
C LYS A 23 -4.99 -17.00 8.61
N ASN A 24 -4.27 -17.40 9.66
CA ASN A 24 -3.53 -16.46 10.50
C ASN A 24 -2.25 -15.97 9.80
N LEU A 25 -2.40 -15.10 8.76
CA LEU A 25 -1.26 -14.48 8.10
C LEU A 25 -0.67 -13.37 8.97
N PHE A 26 0.66 -13.33 9.02
CA PHE A 26 1.44 -12.32 9.77
C PHE A 26 1.22 -12.34 11.30
N GLY A 27 0.64 -13.43 11.84
CA GLY A 27 0.50 -13.69 13.29
C GLY A 27 -0.27 -12.58 14.01
N ASP A 28 0.29 -12.09 15.13
CA ASP A 28 -0.33 -11.06 15.98
C ASP A 28 -0.19 -9.62 15.42
N THR A 29 0.43 -9.47 14.24
CA THR A 29 0.67 -8.16 13.62
C THR A 29 0.17 -8.11 12.18
N PRO A 30 -1.13 -8.37 11.91
CA PRO A 30 -1.69 -8.37 10.55
C PRO A 30 -1.93 -6.94 10.03
N PHE A 31 -1.07 -6.00 10.38
CA PHE A 31 -1.16 -4.60 9.95
C PHE A 31 0.18 -4.08 9.44
N GLY A 32 0.12 -3.09 8.56
CA GLY A 32 1.27 -2.44 7.94
C GLY A 32 1.12 -0.92 7.90
N LEU A 33 2.25 -0.23 7.84
CA LEU A 33 2.31 1.23 7.73
C LEU A 33 2.18 1.68 6.27
N ASN A 34 2.80 0.92 5.35
CA ASN A 34 2.92 1.34 3.96
C ASN A 34 1.89 0.66 3.05
N GLU A 35 1.96 -0.67 2.89
CA GLU A 35 1.13 -1.36 1.91
C GLU A 35 0.91 -2.84 2.23
N PHE A 36 -0.19 -3.36 1.69
CA PHE A 36 -0.42 -4.76 1.42
C PHE A 36 -0.27 -5.01 -0.07
N ALA A 37 0.41 -6.09 -0.46
CA ALA A 37 0.58 -6.44 -1.85
C ALA A 37 0.38 -7.94 -2.09
N ILE A 38 -0.23 -8.25 -3.23
CA ILE A 38 -0.38 -9.59 -3.78
C ILE A 38 0.54 -9.70 -4.98
N HIS A 39 1.39 -10.73 -5.03
CA HIS A 39 2.33 -10.96 -6.13
C HIS A 39 2.25 -12.38 -6.66
N LYS A 40 2.50 -12.52 -7.96
CA LYS A 40 2.83 -13.82 -8.53
C LYS A 40 4.10 -14.37 -7.87
N ARG A 41 4.24 -15.70 -7.85
CA ARG A 41 5.45 -16.35 -7.37
C ARG A 41 6.49 -16.42 -8.48
N ASP A 42 7.68 -15.83 -8.21
CA ASP A 42 8.89 -15.93 -9.06
C ASP A 42 8.60 -15.81 -10.58
N THR A 43 9.03 -16.80 -11.36
CA THR A 43 8.85 -16.89 -12.81
C THR A 43 7.46 -17.35 -13.25
N SER A 44 6.48 -17.46 -12.33
CA SER A 44 5.12 -17.87 -12.71
C SER A 44 4.47 -16.84 -13.65
N PRO A 45 3.50 -17.28 -14.49
CA PRO A 45 2.71 -16.36 -15.30
C PRO A 45 2.00 -15.32 -14.45
N MET A 46 1.57 -14.23 -15.08
CA MET A 46 0.72 -13.22 -14.44
C MET A 46 -0.47 -13.86 -13.74
N ILE A 47 -0.85 -13.28 -12.62
CA ILE A 47 -2.05 -13.64 -11.85
C ILE A 47 -3.22 -12.76 -12.27
N LYS A 48 -4.45 -13.23 -12.00
CA LYS A 48 -5.63 -12.39 -12.04
C LYS A 48 -6.09 -12.12 -10.62
N VAL A 49 -6.21 -10.87 -10.27
CA VAL A 49 -6.74 -10.43 -8.98
C VAL A 49 -8.08 -9.75 -9.23
N HIS A 50 -9.16 -10.39 -8.77
CA HIS A 50 -10.49 -9.79 -8.76
C HIS A 50 -10.61 -8.97 -7.47
N ALA A 51 -10.79 -7.68 -7.60
CA ALA A 51 -10.93 -6.76 -6.47
C ALA A 51 -12.38 -6.31 -6.32
N TYR A 52 -12.82 -6.24 -5.07
CA TYR A 52 -14.16 -5.80 -4.67
C TYR A 52 -14.03 -4.68 -3.64
N LEU A 53 -14.90 -3.69 -3.72
CA LEU A 53 -14.99 -2.58 -2.79
C LEU A 53 -16.31 -2.68 -2.02
N ASN A 54 -16.27 -2.96 -0.72
CA ASN A 54 -17.44 -3.22 0.12
C ASN A 54 -18.39 -4.30 -0.47
N GLY A 55 -17.80 -5.34 -1.11
CA GLY A 55 -18.54 -6.42 -1.76
C GLY A 55 -18.99 -6.12 -3.19
N GLU A 56 -18.88 -4.90 -3.69
CA GLU A 56 -19.14 -4.55 -5.08
C GLU A 56 -17.89 -4.82 -5.93
N PHE A 57 -18.08 -5.48 -7.08
CA PHE A 57 -16.98 -5.76 -8.01
C PHE A 57 -16.38 -4.46 -8.56
N LEU A 58 -15.07 -4.28 -8.35
CA LEU A 58 -14.33 -3.13 -8.83
C LEU A 58 -13.69 -3.40 -10.20
N ASN A 59 -12.84 -4.41 -10.28
CA ASN A 59 -12.11 -4.75 -11.51
C ASN A 59 -11.38 -6.09 -11.37
N THR A 60 -11.03 -6.68 -12.51
CA THR A 60 -10.07 -7.78 -12.60
C THR A 60 -8.74 -7.26 -13.10
N TYR A 61 -7.70 -7.38 -12.28
CA TYR A 61 -6.33 -7.00 -12.62
C TYR A 61 -5.56 -8.24 -13.09
N TRP A 62 -5.24 -8.28 -14.39
CA TRP A 62 -4.32 -9.27 -14.94
C TRP A 62 -2.91 -8.64 -14.93
N ALA A 63 -2.07 -9.06 -13.97
CA ALA A 63 -0.84 -8.34 -13.63
C ALA A 63 0.19 -9.27 -12.94
N ASP A 64 1.39 -8.76 -12.72
CA ASP A 64 2.38 -9.41 -11.86
C ASP A 64 2.01 -9.30 -10.38
N GLY A 65 1.15 -8.34 -10.03
CA GLY A 65 0.64 -8.15 -8.68
C GLY A 65 -0.33 -6.99 -8.56
N LEU A 66 -0.83 -6.79 -7.35
CA LEU A 66 -1.70 -5.67 -6.98
C LEU A 66 -1.27 -5.14 -5.61
N ILE A 67 -1.16 -3.84 -5.48
CA ILE A 67 -0.78 -3.14 -4.24
C ILE A 67 -2.00 -2.38 -3.72
N VAL A 68 -2.26 -2.45 -2.41
CA VAL A 68 -3.08 -1.47 -1.70
C VAL A 68 -2.19 -0.71 -0.74
N SER A 69 -2.02 0.57 -0.99
CA SER A 69 -1.12 1.44 -0.24
C SER A 69 -1.89 2.43 0.63
N THR A 70 -1.39 2.68 1.83
CA THR A 70 -1.80 3.83 2.65
C THR A 70 -1.27 5.13 2.05
N ALA A 71 -1.73 6.27 2.55
CA ALA A 71 -1.15 7.56 2.17
C ALA A 71 0.36 7.63 2.49
N THR A 72 0.81 7.04 3.59
CA THR A 72 2.23 6.96 3.95
C THR A 72 3.02 6.12 2.95
N GLY A 73 2.51 4.95 2.56
CA GLY A 73 3.13 4.06 1.58
C GLY A 73 3.07 4.57 0.14
N SER A 74 2.28 5.61 -0.14
CA SER A 74 2.11 6.14 -1.50
C SER A 74 3.42 6.56 -2.16
N THR A 75 4.43 6.95 -1.38
CA THR A 75 5.79 7.29 -1.84
C THR A 75 6.78 6.12 -1.81
N GLY A 76 6.32 4.91 -1.49
CA GLY A 76 7.09 3.67 -1.49
C GLY A 76 6.86 2.84 -2.75
N TYR A 77 6.51 1.56 -2.57
CA TYR A 77 6.32 0.62 -3.68
C TYR A 77 5.21 1.06 -4.65
N ASN A 78 4.14 1.66 -4.14
CA ASN A 78 3.09 2.28 -4.95
C ASN A 78 3.67 3.24 -6.01
N MET A 79 4.56 4.15 -5.60
CA MET A 79 5.18 5.11 -6.52
C MET A 79 6.06 4.43 -7.57
N SER A 80 6.79 3.37 -7.21
CA SER A 80 7.59 2.58 -8.15
C SER A 80 6.74 1.89 -9.22
N CYS A 81 5.45 1.68 -8.94
CA CYS A 81 4.46 1.12 -9.87
C CYS A 81 3.59 2.20 -10.53
N ASN A 82 4.06 3.46 -10.58
CA ASN A 82 3.36 4.62 -11.14
C ASN A 82 2.03 4.97 -10.43
N GLY A 83 1.88 4.59 -9.16
CA GLY A 83 0.78 5.05 -8.33
C GLY A 83 0.93 6.53 -7.93
N PRO A 84 -0.17 7.23 -7.64
CA PRO A 84 -0.14 8.62 -7.22
C PRO A 84 0.48 8.80 -5.84
N ILE A 85 1.08 9.96 -5.62
CA ILE A 85 1.53 10.40 -4.29
C ILE A 85 0.35 11.02 -3.56
N LEU A 86 0.09 10.55 -2.35
CA LEU A 86 -0.92 11.10 -1.47
C LEU A 86 -0.27 11.92 -0.35
N PHE A 87 -0.97 12.97 0.09
CA PHE A 87 -0.59 13.64 1.32
C PHE A 87 -0.81 12.70 2.51
N PRO A 88 0.08 12.71 3.50
CA PRO A 88 -0.02 11.81 4.67
C PRO A 88 -1.33 11.90 5.44
N GLU A 89 -1.96 13.06 5.44
CA GLU A 89 -3.23 13.36 6.09
C GLU A 89 -4.44 12.88 5.27
N SER A 90 -4.21 12.38 4.05
CA SER A 90 -5.28 11.86 3.19
C SER A 90 -5.88 10.59 3.79
N SER A 91 -7.18 10.62 4.07
CA SER A 91 -7.95 9.46 4.54
C SER A 91 -8.29 8.54 3.35
N SER A 92 -7.26 8.00 2.69
CA SER A 92 -7.42 7.23 1.46
C SER A 92 -6.42 6.10 1.35
N PHE A 93 -6.83 5.05 0.63
CA PHE A 93 -5.96 4.01 0.09
C PHE A 93 -5.78 4.20 -1.42
N VAL A 94 -4.69 3.66 -1.94
CA VAL A 94 -4.43 3.58 -3.39
C VAL A 94 -4.35 2.12 -3.78
N ILE A 95 -5.11 1.73 -4.79
CA ILE A 95 -5.04 0.41 -5.43
C ILE A 95 -4.22 0.57 -6.70
N THR A 96 -3.04 -0.05 -6.78
CA THR A 96 -2.09 0.10 -7.89
C THR A 96 -1.68 -1.27 -8.44
N PRO A 97 -1.90 -1.55 -9.73
CA PRO A 97 -1.44 -2.79 -10.34
C PRO A 97 0.08 -2.77 -10.60
N VAL A 98 0.72 -3.93 -10.47
CA VAL A 98 2.14 -4.13 -10.77
C VAL A 98 2.27 -4.74 -12.16
N ALA A 99 2.89 -4.04 -13.09
CA ALA A 99 3.10 -4.48 -14.48
C ALA A 99 1.83 -5.09 -15.12
N PRO A 100 0.71 -4.37 -15.20
CA PRO A 100 -0.53 -4.91 -15.73
C PRO A 100 -0.43 -5.22 -17.23
N HIS A 101 -1.11 -6.29 -17.66
CA HIS A 101 -1.21 -6.64 -19.07
C HIS A 101 -2.00 -5.60 -19.87
N ASN A 102 -3.08 -5.08 -19.29
CA ASN A 102 -3.91 -4.06 -19.91
C ASN A 102 -3.36 -2.66 -19.63
N LEU A 103 -2.90 -1.98 -20.65
CA LEU A 103 -2.31 -0.63 -20.57
C LEU A 103 -3.32 0.47 -20.21
N ASN A 104 -4.62 0.20 -20.27
CA ASN A 104 -5.66 1.17 -19.91
C ASN A 104 -5.97 1.18 -18.39
N VAL A 105 -5.50 0.17 -17.66
CA VAL A 105 -5.69 0.11 -16.20
C VAL A 105 -4.87 1.22 -15.53
N ARG A 106 -5.47 1.87 -14.55
CA ARG A 106 -4.84 2.94 -13.76
C ARG A 106 -5.03 2.65 -12.28
N SER A 107 -4.16 3.25 -11.46
CA SER A 107 -4.36 3.28 -10.02
C SER A 107 -5.63 4.01 -9.65
N ILE A 108 -6.31 3.53 -8.62
CA ILE A 108 -7.55 4.11 -8.11
C ILE A 108 -7.33 4.52 -6.66
N VAL A 109 -7.72 5.76 -6.34
CA VAL A 109 -7.74 6.27 -4.96
C VAL A 109 -9.15 6.06 -4.41
N VAL A 110 -9.24 5.42 -3.25
CA VAL A 110 -10.51 5.14 -2.57
C VAL A 110 -10.46 5.62 -1.11
N PRO A 111 -11.57 6.02 -0.50
CA PRO A 111 -11.61 6.35 0.93
C PRO A 111 -11.11 5.16 1.78
N ASP A 112 -10.34 5.44 2.84
CA ASP A 112 -9.78 4.41 3.75
C ASP A 112 -10.83 3.73 4.64
N THR A 113 -12.08 4.20 4.57
CA THR A 113 -13.24 3.59 5.23
C THR A 113 -13.79 2.36 4.49
N ASN A 114 -13.31 2.10 3.26
CA ASN A 114 -13.74 0.95 2.48
C ASN A 114 -12.99 -0.32 2.88
N ILE A 115 -13.69 -1.44 2.74
CA ILE A 115 -13.09 -2.78 2.81
C ILE A 115 -12.81 -3.22 1.37
N ILE A 116 -11.58 -3.61 1.09
CA ILE A 116 -11.14 -4.08 -0.22
C ILE A 116 -10.87 -5.58 -0.11
N SER A 117 -11.66 -6.41 -0.76
CA SER A 117 -11.49 -7.87 -0.76
C SER A 117 -11.01 -8.39 -2.11
N PHE A 118 -10.37 -9.58 -2.07
CA PHE A 118 -9.68 -10.13 -3.24
C PHE A 118 -9.98 -11.60 -3.43
N GLU A 119 -10.15 -12.00 -4.70
CA GLU A 119 -10.07 -13.38 -5.17
C GLU A 119 -8.91 -13.47 -6.15
N VAL A 120 -8.06 -14.50 -6.02
CA VAL A 120 -6.85 -14.62 -6.83
C VAL A 120 -6.86 -15.92 -7.64
N GLU A 121 -6.74 -15.77 -8.96
CA GLU A 121 -6.47 -16.88 -9.87
C GLU A 121 -4.98 -16.93 -10.18
N SER A 122 -4.31 -18.04 -9.85
CA SER A 122 -2.91 -18.31 -10.17
C SER A 122 -2.78 -19.70 -10.78
N ARG A 123 -2.02 -19.80 -11.87
CA ARG A 123 -1.69 -21.10 -12.49
C ARG A 123 -0.75 -21.94 -11.63
N ALA A 124 0.01 -21.31 -10.76
CA ALA A 124 0.93 -21.98 -9.85
C ALA A 124 0.24 -22.49 -8.56
N ASP A 125 -1.09 -22.34 -8.43
CA ASP A 125 -1.88 -22.62 -7.24
C ASP A 125 -1.45 -21.90 -5.97
N VAL A 126 -0.35 -21.16 -6.03
CA VAL A 126 0.21 -20.36 -4.94
C VAL A 126 0.59 -18.97 -5.44
N PHE A 127 0.59 -18.01 -4.52
CA PHE A 127 1.04 -16.65 -4.76
C PHE A 127 1.66 -16.08 -3.48
N ILE A 128 2.14 -14.85 -3.51
CA ILE A 128 2.79 -14.20 -2.39
C ILE A 128 1.89 -13.08 -1.87
N CYS A 129 1.64 -13.07 -0.56
CA CYS A 129 1.13 -11.92 0.16
C CYS A 129 2.29 -11.19 0.84
N ALA A 130 2.38 -9.88 0.70
CA ALA A 130 3.35 -9.05 1.38
C ALA A 130 2.65 -7.96 2.20
N LEU A 131 3.12 -7.71 3.39
CA LEU A 131 2.63 -6.66 4.28
C LEU A 131 3.84 -5.88 4.81
N ASP A 132 4.06 -4.69 4.26
CA ASP A 132 5.33 -3.96 4.35
C ASP A 132 6.52 -4.85 3.91
N ALA A 133 7.51 -5.08 4.77
CA ALA A 133 8.68 -5.91 4.47
C ALA A 133 8.48 -7.42 4.70
N ARG A 134 7.32 -7.85 5.24
CA ARG A 134 7.02 -9.26 5.57
C ARG A 134 6.35 -9.95 4.38
N ARG A 135 6.62 -11.24 4.17
CA ARG A 135 6.07 -12.02 3.04
C ARG A 135 5.64 -13.39 3.50
N GLU A 136 4.54 -13.86 2.96
CA GLU A 136 4.05 -15.23 3.11
C GLU A 136 3.62 -15.81 1.76
N ILE A 137 3.90 -17.09 1.54
CA ILE A 137 3.41 -17.83 0.37
C ILE A 137 2.11 -18.48 0.77
N VAL A 138 1.06 -18.23 -0.01
CA VAL A 138 -0.29 -18.70 0.25
C VAL A 138 -0.86 -19.45 -0.95
N ASP A 139 -1.81 -20.34 -0.70
CA ASP A 139 -2.56 -21.02 -1.75
C ASP A 139 -3.82 -20.23 -2.16
N LYS A 140 -4.36 -20.55 -3.32
CA LYS A 140 -5.52 -19.87 -3.91
C LYS A 140 -6.83 -19.97 -3.13
N THR A 141 -6.89 -20.81 -2.08
CA THR A 141 -8.09 -20.96 -1.24
C THR A 141 -8.20 -19.89 -0.15
N ILE A 142 -7.16 -19.06 -0.03
CA ILE A 142 -7.15 -17.99 0.96
C ILE A 142 -8.17 -16.91 0.62
N GLN A 143 -8.87 -16.45 1.62
CA GLN A 143 -9.73 -15.27 1.55
C GLN A 143 -8.96 -14.08 2.11
N LEU A 144 -8.92 -12.98 1.40
CA LEU A 144 -8.16 -11.79 1.73
C LEU A 144 -9.04 -10.56 1.67
N ALA A 145 -8.96 -9.74 2.70
CA ALA A 145 -9.52 -8.40 2.66
C ALA A 145 -8.60 -7.43 3.41
N VAL A 146 -8.54 -6.20 2.97
CA VAL A 146 -7.83 -5.13 3.67
C VAL A 146 -8.80 -4.03 4.04
N LYS A 147 -8.54 -3.42 5.18
CA LYS A 147 -9.30 -2.30 5.74
C LYS A 147 -8.36 -1.38 6.51
N LYS A 148 -8.87 -0.27 6.98
CA LYS A 148 -8.17 0.59 7.92
C LYS A 148 -8.06 -0.09 9.27
N GLU A 149 -6.86 -0.01 9.89
CA GLU A 149 -6.66 -0.44 11.27
C GLU A 149 -7.37 0.52 12.24
N GLU A 150 -7.86 -0.04 13.37
CA GLU A 150 -8.59 0.74 14.39
C GLU A 150 -7.70 1.76 15.12
N PHE A 151 -6.42 1.49 15.23
CA PHE A 151 -5.45 2.41 15.82
C PHE A 151 -4.54 3.04 14.75
N SER A 152 -3.80 4.06 15.14
CA SER A 152 -2.85 4.79 14.29
C SER A 152 -1.47 4.85 14.95
N VAL A 153 -0.43 4.98 14.12
CA VAL A 153 0.92 5.26 14.60
C VAL A 153 1.13 6.77 14.69
N ASN A 154 1.69 7.22 15.80
CA ASN A 154 2.07 8.61 16.03
C ASN A 154 3.55 8.80 15.71
N LEU A 155 3.86 9.52 14.64
CA LEU A 155 5.22 9.89 14.29
C LEU A 155 5.55 11.28 14.83
N VAL A 156 6.69 11.39 15.49
CA VAL A 156 7.21 12.70 15.94
C VAL A 156 7.92 13.37 14.76
N ARG A 157 7.44 14.55 14.36
CA ARG A 157 8.03 15.36 13.30
C ARG A 157 8.51 16.69 13.86
N LEU A 158 9.72 17.08 13.51
CA LEU A 158 10.25 18.42 13.82
C LEU A 158 9.64 19.46 12.88
N ASN A 159 9.40 20.66 13.39
CA ASN A 159 8.68 21.72 12.67
C ASN A 159 9.35 22.18 11.37
N GLU A 160 10.65 21.99 11.23
CA GLU A 160 11.45 22.44 10.07
C GLU A 160 11.21 21.61 8.78
N ASN A 161 10.63 20.42 8.90
CA ASN A 161 10.47 19.49 7.79
C ASN A 161 9.00 19.39 7.35
N SER A 162 8.61 20.10 6.30
CA SER A 162 7.31 19.89 5.66
C SER A 162 7.34 18.68 4.74
N PHE A 163 6.16 18.08 4.49
CA PHE A 163 6.01 16.99 3.53
C PHE A 163 6.50 17.38 2.13
N LEU A 164 6.16 18.59 1.68
CA LEU A 164 6.57 19.09 0.37
C LEU A 164 8.07 19.32 0.26
N SER A 165 8.73 19.80 1.33
CA SER A 165 10.19 19.96 1.33
C SER A 165 10.88 18.60 1.26
N THR A 166 10.36 17.61 2.00
CA THR A 166 10.85 16.22 1.98
C THR A 166 10.69 15.60 0.59
N LEU A 167 9.53 15.77 -0.08
CA LEU A 167 9.30 15.30 -1.44
C LEU A 167 10.29 15.88 -2.43
N ARG A 168 10.43 17.22 -2.45
CA ARG A 168 11.38 17.87 -3.38
C ARG A 168 12.80 17.37 -3.19
N THR A 169 13.23 17.23 -1.94
CA THR A 169 14.60 16.78 -1.64
C THR A 169 14.81 15.31 -2.02
N LYS A 170 13.90 14.42 -1.64
CA LYS A 170 14.04 12.97 -1.90
C LYS A 170 13.85 12.60 -3.36
N LEU A 171 12.95 13.28 -4.08
CA LEU A 171 12.65 13.01 -5.48
C LEU A 171 13.44 13.90 -6.45
N ALA A 172 14.31 14.78 -5.93
CA ALA A 172 15.11 15.74 -6.71
C ALA A 172 14.25 16.60 -7.67
N TRP A 173 13.01 16.93 -7.26
CA TRP A 173 12.11 17.74 -8.08
C TRP A 173 12.63 19.18 -8.23
N GLY A 174 12.61 19.67 -9.46
CA GLY A 174 13.08 21.01 -9.80
C GLY A 174 14.60 21.15 -9.88
N LEU A 175 15.36 20.06 -9.69
CA LEU A 175 16.80 20.05 -9.92
C LEU A 175 17.06 19.69 -11.39
N ASP A 176 17.26 20.70 -12.23
CA ASP A 176 17.80 20.48 -13.58
C ASP A 176 19.33 20.30 -13.46
N LYS A 177 19.82 19.09 -13.81
CA LYS A 177 21.26 18.79 -13.82
C LYS A 177 22.03 19.48 -14.95
N ARG A 178 21.37 20.31 -15.74
CA ARG A 178 21.97 21.02 -16.90
C ARG A 178 22.39 22.46 -16.60
N ASN A 179 22.33 22.90 -15.35
CA ASN A 179 22.90 24.16 -14.87
C ASN A 179 24.06 23.90 -13.91
#